data_7fe6f3c04a3c73ca83fbc97323ab486b
#
_entry.id   7fe6f3c04a3c73ca83fbc97323ab486b
#
_cell.length_a   1.000
_cell.length_b   1.000
_cell.length_c   1.000
_cell.angle_alpha   90.00
_cell.angle_beta   90.00
_cell.angle_gamma   90.00
#
_symmetry.space_group_name_H-M   'P 1'
#
loop_
_entity.id
_entity.type
_entity.pdbx_description
1 polymer ?
#
loop_
_entity_poly.entity_id
_entity_poly.type
_entity_poly.pdbx_seq_one_letter_code
_entity_poly.pdbx_strand_id
1 'polypeptide(L)'
;HYEDYVRQAAKLGADFIVSGAGLPVDLPAYVSDENENPVVEDATAKKRISLIPILSSQKAAKVLLKYWSNKYGRTADAVVIEGPKAGGHLGFQENRLESMAKEDYKSYEAEIGKILETIREYEERFQRKIPVILGGGISGKQEADHAFSIGADAIQVATRFVTTVECDADPAY
;
A
#
# COMPACT_ATOMS: atom_id res chain seq x y z
N HIS A 1 -18.33 -8.26 4.72
CA HIS A 1 -17.78 -6.89 4.70
C HIS A 1 -16.26 -6.90 4.77
N TYR A 2 -15.60 -5.72 4.79
CA TYR A 2 -14.11 -5.60 4.76
C TYR A 2 -13.43 -6.40 5.89
N GLU A 3 -13.85 -6.19 7.11
CA GLU A 3 -13.36 -6.92 8.29
C GLU A 3 -13.44 -8.44 8.12
N ASP A 4 -14.57 -8.95 7.64
CA ASP A 4 -14.79 -10.39 7.47
C ASP A 4 -13.81 -11.00 6.48
N TYR A 5 -13.53 -10.29 5.36
CA TYR A 5 -12.53 -10.72 4.37
C TYR A 5 -11.12 -10.74 4.96
N VAL A 6 -10.75 -9.72 5.73
CA VAL A 6 -9.43 -9.65 6.37
C VAL A 6 -9.26 -10.79 7.38
N ARG A 7 -10.27 -11.01 8.24
CA ARG A 7 -10.27 -12.12 9.22
C ARG A 7 -10.19 -13.48 8.53
N GLN A 8 -10.93 -13.66 7.45
CA GLN A 8 -10.89 -14.90 6.68
C GLN A 8 -9.53 -15.13 6.02
N ALA A 9 -8.92 -14.10 5.42
CA ALA A 9 -7.58 -14.17 4.85
C ALA A 9 -6.53 -14.52 5.92
N ALA A 10 -6.63 -13.89 7.08
CA ALA A 10 -5.76 -14.19 8.23
C ALA A 10 -5.90 -15.64 8.70
N LYS A 11 -7.13 -16.11 8.82
CA LYS A 11 -7.46 -17.50 9.21
C LYS A 11 -6.95 -18.54 8.22
N LEU A 12 -6.95 -18.22 6.93
CA LEU A 12 -6.42 -19.07 5.86
C LEU A 12 -4.90 -18.99 5.70
N GLY A 13 -4.20 -18.23 6.55
CA GLY A 13 -2.75 -18.17 6.58
C GLY A 13 -2.12 -17.27 5.51
N ALA A 14 -2.79 -16.18 5.13
CA ALA A 14 -2.21 -15.19 4.24
C ALA A 14 -0.87 -14.67 4.77
N ASP A 15 0.13 -14.54 3.90
CA ASP A 15 1.45 -14.01 4.25
C ASP A 15 1.44 -12.50 4.46
N PHE A 16 0.63 -11.81 3.65
CA PHE A 16 0.47 -10.35 3.71
C PHE A 16 -0.93 -9.94 3.26
N ILE A 17 -1.34 -8.75 3.69
CA ILE A 17 -2.59 -8.12 3.27
C ILE A 17 -2.28 -6.72 2.75
N VAL A 18 -2.56 -6.48 1.47
CA VAL A 18 -2.55 -5.14 0.86
C VAL A 18 -3.94 -4.54 1.00
N SER A 19 -4.04 -3.34 1.55
CA SER A 19 -5.33 -2.71 1.83
C SER A 19 -5.37 -1.24 1.40
N GLY A 20 -6.40 -0.91 0.62
CA GLY A 20 -6.68 0.42 0.07
C GLY A 20 -8.17 0.75 0.07
N ALA A 21 -8.58 1.69 -0.80
CA ALA A 21 -9.93 2.23 -0.87
C ALA A 21 -10.42 2.86 0.46
N GLY A 22 -9.54 3.61 1.11
CA GLY A 22 -9.72 4.26 2.41
C GLY A 22 -8.55 3.97 3.33
N LEU A 23 -8.49 4.66 4.48
CA LEU A 23 -7.44 4.40 5.48
C LEU A 23 -7.80 3.18 6.32
N PRO A 24 -7.01 2.10 6.27
CA PRO A 24 -7.30 0.86 6.99
C PRO A 24 -6.86 0.95 8.46
N VAL A 25 -7.43 1.89 9.21
CA VAL A 25 -7.01 2.22 10.57
C VAL A 25 -7.10 1.05 11.54
N ASP A 26 -8.09 0.20 11.40
CA ASP A 26 -8.30 -0.94 12.28
C ASP A 26 -7.81 -2.28 11.71
N LEU A 27 -7.13 -2.27 10.55
CA LEU A 27 -6.56 -3.48 9.93
C LEU A 27 -5.71 -4.32 10.90
N PRO A 28 -4.85 -3.74 11.77
CA PRO A 28 -4.11 -4.53 12.75
C PRO A 28 -5.00 -5.32 13.72
N ALA A 29 -6.16 -4.79 14.10
CA ALA A 29 -7.09 -5.48 15.00
C ALA A 29 -7.70 -6.72 14.36
N TYR A 30 -7.90 -6.71 13.05
CA TYR A 30 -8.54 -7.81 12.34
C TYR A 30 -7.63 -9.02 12.11
N VAL A 31 -6.32 -8.86 12.29
CA VAL A 31 -5.31 -9.93 12.16
C VAL A 31 -4.72 -10.35 13.50
N SER A 32 -5.11 -9.73 14.61
CA SER A 32 -4.53 -9.95 15.95
C SER A 32 -5.38 -10.83 16.88
N ASP A 33 -6.43 -11.47 16.38
CA ASP A 33 -7.26 -12.33 17.23
C ASP A 33 -6.46 -13.49 17.83
N GLU A 34 -6.19 -13.36 19.13
CA GLU A 34 -5.45 -14.35 19.94
C GLU A 34 -6.23 -15.69 20.07
N ASN A 35 -7.51 -15.72 19.67
CA ASN A 35 -8.41 -16.84 19.90
C ASN A 35 -8.66 -17.73 18.67
N GLU A 36 -8.25 -17.33 17.48
CA GLU A 36 -8.39 -18.16 16.28
C GLU A 36 -7.03 -18.65 15.82
N ASN A 37 -6.67 -19.88 16.23
CA ASN A 37 -5.51 -20.59 15.69
C ASN A 37 -5.67 -20.73 14.18
N PRO A 38 -4.66 -20.32 13.36
CA PRO A 38 -4.63 -20.77 11.98
C PRO A 38 -4.57 -22.30 11.99
N VAL A 39 -5.36 -22.94 11.15
CA VAL A 39 -5.26 -24.38 10.87
C VAL A 39 -3.97 -24.60 10.08
N VAL A 40 -2.84 -24.52 10.75
CA VAL A 40 -1.52 -24.91 10.24
C VAL A 40 -1.07 -26.04 11.15
N GLU A 41 -0.86 -27.22 10.60
CA GLU A 41 -0.46 -28.43 11.33
C GLU A 41 0.89 -28.30 12.06
N ASP A 42 1.62 -27.18 11.88
CA ASP A 42 2.86 -26.90 12.59
C ASP A 42 2.71 -25.68 13.51
N ALA A 43 2.35 -25.95 14.77
CA ALA A 43 2.04 -24.95 15.80
C ALA A 43 3.27 -24.20 16.38
N THR A 44 4.46 -24.31 15.76
CA THR A 44 5.70 -23.81 16.35
C THR A 44 6.07 -22.36 16.02
N ALA A 45 5.40 -21.70 15.05
CA ALA A 45 5.60 -20.29 14.79
C ALA A 45 4.28 -19.63 14.34
N LYS A 46 3.64 -18.84 15.20
CA LYS A 46 2.59 -17.91 14.78
C LYS A 46 3.17 -16.97 13.72
N LYS A 47 2.88 -17.24 12.45
CA LYS A 47 3.35 -16.43 11.33
C LYS A 47 2.67 -15.06 11.40
N ARG A 48 3.45 -14.01 11.64
CA ARG A 48 2.93 -12.63 11.61
C ARG A 48 2.57 -12.25 10.19
N ILE A 49 1.31 -11.86 9.98
CA ILE A 49 0.84 -11.34 8.69
C ILE A 49 1.41 -9.94 8.48
N SER A 50 2.02 -9.72 7.33
CA SER A 50 2.51 -8.41 6.92
C SER A 50 1.36 -7.52 6.45
N LEU A 51 1.28 -6.29 6.97
CA LEU A 51 0.24 -5.33 6.62
C LEU A 51 0.81 -4.22 5.75
N ILE A 52 0.23 -4.06 4.57
CA ILE A 52 0.71 -3.17 3.52
C ILE A 52 -0.43 -2.19 3.15
N PRO A 53 -0.52 -1.02 3.80
CA PRO A 53 -1.52 -0.02 3.45
C PRO A 53 -1.18 0.68 2.14
N ILE A 54 -2.22 1.07 1.38
CA ILE A 54 -2.11 1.95 0.22
C ILE A 54 -2.37 3.39 0.68
N LEU A 55 -1.45 4.29 0.34
CA LEU A 55 -1.48 5.70 0.73
C LEU A 55 -1.28 6.58 -0.51
N SER A 56 -1.86 7.79 -0.49
CA SER A 56 -1.75 8.75 -1.59
C SER A 56 -1.28 10.15 -1.13
N SER A 57 -1.05 10.33 0.18
CA SER A 57 -0.64 11.64 0.72
C SER A 57 0.12 11.51 2.04
N GLN A 58 0.95 12.52 2.33
CA GLN A 58 1.64 12.62 3.62
C GLN A 58 0.67 12.65 4.80
N LYS A 59 -0.46 13.36 4.65
CA LYS A 59 -1.49 13.43 5.69
C LYS A 59 -2.03 12.04 6.02
N ALA A 60 -2.32 11.22 5.00
CA ALA A 60 -2.77 9.85 5.17
C ALA A 60 -1.70 9.00 5.88
N ALA A 61 -0.43 9.11 5.46
CA ALA A 61 0.68 8.40 6.09
C ALA A 61 0.81 8.76 7.58
N LYS A 62 0.84 10.06 7.91
CA LYS A 62 0.92 10.54 9.29
C LYS A 62 -0.23 10.05 10.16
N VAL A 63 -1.46 10.13 9.65
CA VAL A 63 -2.66 9.69 10.40
C VAL A 63 -2.59 8.19 10.66
N LEU A 64 -2.36 7.39 9.62
CA LEU A 64 -2.39 5.93 9.72
C LEU A 64 -1.27 5.40 10.61
N LEU A 65 -0.01 5.78 10.32
CA LEU A 65 1.15 5.28 11.05
C LEU A 65 1.14 5.70 12.52
N LYS A 66 0.69 6.95 12.80
CA LYS A 66 0.49 7.41 14.18
C LYS A 66 -0.56 6.58 14.90
N TYR A 67 -1.69 6.32 14.25
CA TYR A 67 -2.78 5.55 14.84
C TYR A 67 -2.34 4.10 15.13
N TRP A 68 -1.71 3.43 14.16
CA TRP A 68 -1.21 2.07 14.35
C TRP A 68 -0.15 1.97 15.43
N SER A 69 0.78 2.94 15.45
CA SER A 69 1.83 3.01 16.46
C SER A 69 1.29 3.18 17.87
N ASN A 70 0.30 4.07 18.05
CA ASN A 70 -0.23 4.39 19.38
C ASN A 70 -1.23 3.34 19.88
N LYS A 71 -2.10 2.84 19.00
CA LYS A 71 -3.17 1.92 19.40
C LYS A 71 -2.72 0.46 19.42
N TYR A 72 -1.86 0.09 18.47
CA TYR A 72 -1.50 -1.32 18.27
C TYR A 72 -0.01 -1.63 18.50
N GLY A 73 0.79 -0.62 18.85
CA GLY A 73 2.23 -0.82 19.05
C GLY A 73 2.98 -1.35 17.82
N ARG A 74 2.42 -1.11 16.60
CA ARG A 74 3.02 -1.59 15.35
C ARG A 74 3.05 -0.50 14.28
N THR A 75 3.88 -0.70 13.26
CA THR A 75 3.90 0.10 12.04
C THR A 75 3.58 -0.77 10.83
N ALA A 76 3.46 -0.18 9.64
CA ALA A 76 3.32 -0.91 8.39
C ALA A 76 4.54 -1.81 8.11
N ASP A 77 4.33 -2.93 7.45
CA ASP A 77 5.40 -3.84 7.06
C ASP A 77 6.01 -3.48 5.70
N ALA A 78 5.23 -2.84 4.85
CA ALA A 78 5.59 -2.08 3.66
C ALA A 78 4.47 -1.07 3.39
N VAL A 79 4.68 -0.13 2.46
CA VAL A 79 3.66 0.87 2.06
C VAL A 79 3.58 0.92 0.55
N VAL A 80 2.37 0.87 0.00
CA VAL A 80 2.13 1.25 -1.40
C VAL A 80 1.78 2.73 -1.44
N ILE A 81 2.53 3.51 -2.22
CA ILE A 81 2.19 4.89 -2.56
C ILE A 81 1.53 4.87 -3.94
N GLU A 82 0.25 5.17 -3.99
CA GLU A 82 -0.52 5.16 -5.22
C GLU A 82 -0.74 6.58 -5.73
N GLY A 83 -0.16 6.83 -6.91
CA GLY A 83 -0.14 8.15 -7.53
C GLY A 83 -1.42 8.49 -8.30
N PRO A 84 -1.55 9.73 -8.78
CA PRO A 84 -2.74 10.21 -9.50
C PRO A 84 -2.95 9.53 -10.87
N LYS A 85 -1.96 8.81 -11.38
CA LYS A 85 -2.05 8.01 -12.62
C LYS A 85 -2.44 6.55 -12.36
N ALA A 86 -2.76 6.18 -11.11
CA ALA A 86 -3.24 4.84 -10.80
C ALA A 86 -4.69 4.67 -11.29
N GLY A 87 -5.07 3.43 -11.55
CA GLY A 87 -6.45 3.07 -11.86
C GLY A 87 -7.27 2.75 -10.61
N GLY A 88 -8.59 2.69 -10.73
CA GLY A 88 -9.50 2.32 -9.65
C GLY A 88 -9.85 3.47 -8.71
N HIS A 89 -9.98 3.18 -7.42
CA HIS A 89 -10.33 4.18 -6.40
C HIS A 89 -9.12 5.06 -6.06
N LEU A 90 -9.13 6.29 -6.56
CA LEU A 90 -8.07 7.25 -6.30
C LEU A 90 -8.30 8.01 -4.99
N GLY A 91 -7.24 8.20 -4.22
CA GLY A 91 -7.22 9.04 -3.02
C GLY A 91 -7.18 10.55 -3.31
N PHE A 92 -7.65 10.98 -4.48
CA PHE A 92 -7.61 12.38 -4.94
C PHE A 92 -8.99 12.88 -5.33
N GLN A 93 -9.25 14.16 -5.04
CA GLN A 93 -10.42 14.84 -5.58
C GLN A 93 -10.20 15.24 -7.05
N GLU A 94 -11.27 15.27 -7.84
CA GLU A 94 -11.23 15.54 -9.29
C GLU A 94 -10.53 16.87 -9.63
N ASN A 95 -10.88 17.95 -8.95
CA ASN A 95 -10.26 19.26 -9.13
C ASN A 95 -8.75 19.27 -8.86
N ARG A 96 -8.28 18.42 -7.94
CA ARG A 96 -6.86 18.25 -7.64
C ARG A 96 -6.16 17.45 -8.73
N LEU A 97 -6.81 16.43 -9.29
CA LEU A 97 -6.28 15.65 -10.42
C LEU A 97 -6.11 16.54 -11.66
N GLU A 98 -7.09 17.38 -11.98
CA GLU A 98 -7.01 18.34 -13.08
C GLU A 98 -5.84 19.33 -12.89
N SER A 99 -5.65 19.85 -11.69
CA SER A 99 -4.53 20.73 -11.38
C SER A 99 -3.18 20.03 -11.55
N MET A 100 -3.04 18.83 -11.03
CA MET A 100 -1.82 18.02 -11.15
C MET A 100 -1.50 17.68 -12.62
N ALA A 101 -2.50 17.37 -13.42
CA ALA A 101 -2.33 17.09 -14.84
C ALA A 101 -1.76 18.28 -15.63
N LYS A 102 -2.16 19.53 -15.30
CA LYS A 102 -1.63 20.77 -15.90
C LYS A 102 -0.15 20.98 -15.60
N GLU A 103 0.35 20.46 -14.50
CA GLU A 103 1.75 20.57 -14.05
C GLU A 103 2.59 19.32 -14.38
N ASP A 104 2.08 18.43 -15.24
CA ASP A 104 2.69 17.13 -15.55
C ASP A 104 3.04 16.32 -14.29
N TYR A 105 2.16 16.41 -13.29
CA TYR A 105 2.25 15.70 -12.01
C TYR A 105 3.51 15.99 -11.17
N LYS A 106 4.29 17.01 -11.49
CA LYS A 106 5.52 17.38 -10.75
C LYS A 106 5.27 17.69 -9.28
N SER A 107 4.12 18.29 -8.96
CA SER A 107 3.73 18.55 -7.57
C SER A 107 3.53 17.27 -6.76
N TYR A 108 3.23 16.15 -7.42
CA TYR A 108 3.07 14.86 -6.74
C TYR A 108 4.40 14.22 -6.34
N GLU A 109 5.47 14.43 -7.10
CA GLU A 109 6.81 13.95 -6.69
C GLU A 109 7.27 14.60 -5.38
N ALA A 110 6.97 15.89 -5.18
CA ALA A 110 7.22 16.54 -3.91
C ALA A 110 6.38 15.93 -2.75
N GLU A 111 5.16 15.48 -3.05
CA GLU A 111 4.33 14.79 -2.06
C GLU A 111 4.88 13.41 -1.73
N ILE A 112 5.40 12.65 -2.72
CA ILE A 112 6.11 11.38 -2.49
C ILE A 112 7.28 11.58 -1.54
N GLY A 113 8.11 12.62 -1.77
CA GLY A 113 9.22 12.95 -0.88
C GLY A 113 8.80 13.13 0.59
N LYS A 114 7.69 13.85 0.82
CA LYS A 114 7.13 14.03 2.17
C LYS A 114 6.58 12.76 2.79
N ILE A 115 6.00 11.86 1.97
CA ILE A 115 5.55 10.55 2.45
C ILE A 115 6.77 9.72 2.87
N LEU A 116 7.83 9.70 2.06
CA LEU A 116 9.08 9.00 2.38
C LEU A 116 9.72 9.51 3.67
N GLU A 117 9.77 10.83 3.89
CA GLU A 117 10.24 11.42 5.15
C GLU A 117 9.43 10.90 6.35
N THR A 118 8.09 10.90 6.22
CA THR A 118 7.21 10.37 7.27
C THR A 118 7.46 8.88 7.53
N ILE A 119 7.67 8.08 6.49
CA ILE A 119 7.98 6.64 6.64
C ILE A 119 9.30 6.44 7.38
N ARG A 120 10.35 7.23 7.06
CA ARG A 120 11.66 7.16 7.73
C ARG A 120 11.56 7.43 9.24
N GLU A 121 10.72 8.37 9.68
CA GLU A 121 10.46 8.61 11.11
C GLU A 121 9.98 7.33 11.82
N TYR A 122 9.15 6.52 11.15
CA TYR A 122 8.64 5.27 11.70
C TYR A 122 9.63 4.11 11.54
N GLU A 123 10.46 4.08 10.51
CA GLU A 123 11.60 3.16 10.39
C GLU A 123 12.55 3.32 11.58
N GLU A 124 12.92 4.57 11.90
CA GLU A 124 13.77 4.89 13.06
C GLU A 124 13.08 4.50 14.37
N ARG A 125 11.80 4.87 14.55
CA ARG A 125 11.06 4.57 15.77
C ARG A 125 10.93 3.07 16.04
N PHE A 126 10.72 2.27 15.01
CA PHE A 126 10.52 0.83 15.11
C PHE A 126 11.77 0.01 14.81
N GLN A 127 12.90 0.68 14.52
CA GLN A 127 14.21 0.07 14.23
C GLN A 127 14.11 -1.01 13.14
N ARG A 128 13.33 -0.72 12.07
CA ARG A 128 13.14 -1.64 10.95
C ARG A 128 12.85 -0.90 9.65
N LYS A 129 13.28 -1.46 8.54
CA LYS A 129 12.95 -0.97 7.20
C LYS A 129 11.45 -1.14 6.92
N ILE A 130 10.84 -0.14 6.29
CA ILE A 130 9.49 -0.16 5.75
C ILE A 130 9.60 0.03 4.22
N PRO A 131 9.67 -1.04 3.43
CA PRO A 131 9.80 -0.95 1.98
C PRO A 131 8.67 -0.12 1.38
N VAL A 132 9.02 0.71 0.40
CA VAL A 132 8.08 1.56 -0.32
C VAL A 132 7.88 1.05 -1.74
N ILE A 133 6.62 0.85 -2.10
CA ILE A 133 6.19 0.38 -3.40
C ILE A 133 5.48 1.54 -4.10
N LEU A 134 5.95 1.98 -5.26
CA LEU A 134 5.25 3.00 -6.05
C LEU A 134 4.34 2.37 -7.09
N GLY A 135 3.10 2.88 -7.18
CA GLY A 135 2.09 2.48 -8.14
C GLY A 135 1.48 3.67 -8.89
N GLY A 136 1.00 3.41 -10.09
CA GLY A 136 0.33 4.39 -10.94
C GLY A 136 1.20 4.98 -12.04
N GLY A 137 0.79 4.73 -13.29
CA GLY A 137 1.44 5.27 -14.48
C GLY A 137 2.78 4.61 -14.85
N ILE A 138 3.10 3.46 -14.27
CA ILE A 138 4.32 2.72 -14.59
C ILE A 138 4.00 1.70 -15.68
N SER A 139 4.41 1.99 -16.90
CA SER A 139 4.11 1.19 -18.09
C SER A 139 5.35 0.59 -18.77
N GLY A 140 6.54 1.04 -18.42
CA GLY A 140 7.77 0.60 -19.03
C GLY A 140 9.00 0.82 -18.14
N LYS A 141 10.16 0.56 -18.74
CA LYS A 141 11.45 0.65 -18.03
C LYS A 141 11.76 2.07 -17.55
N GLN A 142 11.42 3.08 -18.34
CA GLN A 142 11.73 4.48 -18.01
C GLN A 142 11.01 4.93 -16.74
N GLU A 143 9.70 4.65 -16.64
CA GLU A 143 8.91 4.97 -15.46
C GLU A 143 9.36 4.14 -14.24
N ALA A 144 9.73 2.89 -14.46
CA ALA A 144 10.27 2.03 -13.39
C ALA A 144 11.61 2.57 -12.86
N ASP A 145 12.57 2.90 -13.74
CA ASP A 145 13.85 3.48 -13.35
C ASP A 145 13.65 4.81 -12.61
N HIS A 146 12.70 5.63 -13.06
CA HIS A 146 12.35 6.87 -12.39
C HIS A 146 11.78 6.62 -10.98
N ALA A 147 10.86 5.67 -10.84
CA ALA A 147 10.30 5.29 -9.53
C ALA A 147 11.40 4.89 -8.53
N PHE A 148 12.35 4.08 -8.95
CA PHE A 148 13.50 3.71 -8.11
C PHE A 148 14.40 4.92 -7.80
N SER A 149 14.61 5.82 -8.76
CA SER A 149 15.45 7.01 -8.56
C SER A 149 14.90 7.99 -7.52
N ILE A 150 13.58 8.03 -7.35
CA ILE A 150 12.91 8.89 -6.35
C ILE A 150 12.66 8.19 -5.01
N GLY A 151 13.14 6.95 -4.84
CA GLY A 151 13.21 6.27 -3.55
C GLY A 151 12.26 5.10 -3.35
N ALA A 152 11.68 4.54 -4.41
CA ALA A 152 10.94 3.29 -4.31
C ALA A 152 11.88 2.10 -4.09
N ASP A 153 11.47 1.13 -3.29
CA ASP A 153 12.10 -0.18 -3.15
C ASP A 153 11.50 -1.21 -4.13
N ALA A 154 10.27 -0.97 -4.59
CA ALA A 154 9.55 -1.79 -5.55
C ALA A 154 8.52 -0.97 -6.34
N ILE A 155 7.93 -1.58 -7.38
CA ILE A 155 6.87 -0.97 -8.19
C ILE A 155 5.63 -1.87 -8.24
N GLN A 156 4.45 -1.23 -8.31
CA GLN A 156 3.18 -1.89 -8.58
C GLN A 156 2.73 -1.57 -10.02
N VAL A 157 2.47 -2.58 -10.81
CA VAL A 157 2.03 -2.46 -12.20
C VAL A 157 0.77 -3.29 -12.42
N ALA A 158 -0.17 -2.78 -13.22
CA ALA A 158 -1.42 -3.47 -13.55
C ALA A 158 -1.69 -3.45 -15.06
N THR A 159 -1.77 -2.27 -15.68
CA THR A 159 -2.18 -2.11 -17.08
C THR A 159 -1.38 -2.96 -18.06
N ARG A 160 -0.08 -3.16 -17.81
CA ARG A 160 0.79 -4.01 -18.67
C ARG A 160 0.33 -5.48 -18.69
N PHE A 161 -0.27 -5.96 -17.61
CA PHE A 161 -0.81 -7.32 -17.54
C PHE A 161 -2.21 -7.41 -18.13
N VAL A 162 -3.05 -6.38 -17.94
CA VAL A 162 -4.40 -6.32 -18.51
C VAL A 162 -4.38 -6.35 -20.03
N THR A 163 -3.34 -5.78 -20.67
CA THR A 163 -3.19 -5.72 -22.13
C THR A 163 -2.49 -6.94 -22.73
N THR A 164 -2.26 -8.01 -21.97
CA THR A 164 -1.66 -9.25 -22.49
C THR A 164 -2.72 -10.23 -22.96
N VAL A 165 -2.31 -11.18 -23.80
CA VAL A 165 -3.18 -12.23 -24.31
C VAL A 165 -3.59 -13.26 -23.26
N GLU A 166 -2.86 -13.32 -22.15
CA GLU A 166 -3.17 -14.18 -20.99
C GLU A 166 -4.25 -13.59 -20.08
N CYS A 167 -4.55 -12.29 -20.23
CA CYS A 167 -5.61 -11.66 -19.47
C CYS A 167 -6.97 -12.04 -20.05
N ASP A 168 -7.91 -12.40 -19.21
CA ASP A 168 -9.30 -12.73 -19.57
C ASP A 168 -10.24 -11.51 -19.58
N ALA A 169 -9.68 -10.29 -19.53
CA ALA A 169 -10.45 -9.07 -19.68
C ALA A 169 -11.11 -9.00 -21.07
N ASP A 170 -12.31 -8.41 -21.15
CA ASP A 170 -13.00 -8.20 -22.41
C ASP A 170 -12.11 -7.39 -23.37
N PRO A 171 -11.98 -7.82 -24.66
CA PRO A 171 -11.17 -7.09 -25.65
C PRO A 171 -11.56 -5.62 -25.86
N ALA A 172 -12.76 -5.22 -25.46
CA ALA A 172 -13.22 -3.84 -25.50
C ALA A 172 -12.79 -3.00 -24.27
N TYR A 173 -12.15 -3.63 -23.26
CA TYR A 173 -11.61 -2.95 -22.09
C TYR A 173 -10.39 -2.15 -22.50
#